data_f74fc7c42cedc75d36cad9a8570005eb
#
_entry.id   f74fc7c42cedc75d36cad9a8570005eb
#
_cell.length_a   1.000
_cell.length_b   1.000
_cell.length_c   1.000
_cell.angle_alpha   90.00
_cell.angle_beta   90.00
_cell.angle_gamma   90.00
#
_symmetry.space_group_name_H-M   'P 1'
#
loop_
_entity.id
_entity.type
_entity.pdbx_description
1 polymer ?
#
loop_
_entity_poly.entity_id
_entity_poly.type
_entity_poly.pdbx_seq_one_letter_code
_entity_poly.pdbx_strand_id
1 'polypeptide(L)'
;MNTQLSAHQFKEVYEWLGINLSKLGCLMLDTEPIKTEYFEIMQDGITAYFPEYKAVNKERFWIDGYVGDKPHLTLLYGFMVEAKQLKNHIEKVLGGWNMETVTIADIGYFDSPYPDEQYYCIVAHIKVTDILLEGHRRLEFLPHINTFTGYKPHVTIAYIVKDEVIRDRLITHLKSELVGKELKINGLNYGGNK
;
A
#
# COMPACT_ATOMS: atom_id res chain seq x y z
N MET A 1 -19.47 -25.52 4.74
CA MET A 1 -18.45 -24.90 5.61
C MET A 1 -17.29 -24.47 4.73
N ASN A 2 -17.19 -23.18 4.41
CA ASN A 2 -16.02 -22.65 3.71
C ASN A 2 -14.94 -22.38 4.76
N THR A 3 -14.04 -23.31 4.96
CA THR A 3 -12.83 -23.10 5.76
C THR A 3 -11.88 -22.23 4.95
N GLN A 4 -11.92 -20.95 5.19
CA GLN A 4 -10.95 -20.00 4.65
C GLN A 4 -9.62 -20.27 5.34
N LEU A 5 -8.58 -20.63 4.56
CA LEU A 5 -7.24 -20.86 5.08
C LEU A 5 -6.71 -19.58 5.74
N SER A 6 -6.03 -19.72 6.86
CA SER A 6 -5.32 -18.58 7.48
C SER A 6 -4.13 -18.17 6.61
N ALA A 7 -3.63 -16.94 6.78
CA ALA A 7 -2.45 -16.45 6.06
C ALA A 7 -1.24 -17.39 6.21
N HIS A 8 -1.07 -18.02 7.39
CA HIS A 8 -0.03 -19.01 7.65
C HIS A 8 -0.22 -20.29 6.83
N GLN A 9 -1.44 -20.81 6.77
CA GLN A 9 -1.76 -22.01 5.98
C GLN A 9 -1.60 -21.76 4.48
N PHE A 10 -1.92 -20.55 3.99
CA PHE A 10 -1.63 -20.14 2.62
C PHE A 10 -0.14 -20.19 2.33
N LYS A 11 0.69 -19.63 3.22
CA LYS A 11 2.14 -19.61 3.07
C LYS A 11 2.70 -21.03 2.97
N GLU A 12 2.30 -21.93 3.88
CA GLU A 12 2.75 -23.33 3.89
C GLU A 12 2.39 -24.07 2.60
N VAL A 13 1.17 -23.88 2.07
CA VAL A 13 0.74 -24.51 0.81
C VAL A 13 1.57 -24.01 -0.36
N TYR A 14 1.84 -22.70 -0.45
CA TYR A 14 2.62 -22.15 -1.55
C TYR A 14 4.10 -22.54 -1.47
N GLU A 15 4.68 -22.58 -0.27
CA GLU A 15 6.04 -23.08 -0.06
C GLU A 15 6.15 -24.57 -0.46
N TRP A 16 5.13 -25.38 -0.13
CA TRP A 16 5.06 -26.78 -0.57
C TRP A 16 4.96 -26.90 -2.10
N LEU A 17 4.27 -25.99 -2.76
CA LEU A 17 4.22 -25.91 -4.22
C LEU A 17 5.50 -25.32 -4.85
N GLY A 18 6.51 -24.98 -4.05
CA GLY A 18 7.74 -24.34 -4.52
C GLY A 18 7.59 -22.86 -4.91
N ILE A 19 6.48 -22.24 -4.53
CA ILE A 19 6.19 -20.84 -4.81
C ILE A 19 6.70 -19.99 -3.65
N ASN A 20 7.71 -19.18 -3.92
CA ASN A 20 8.24 -18.25 -2.93
C ASN A 20 7.40 -16.95 -2.91
N LEU A 21 6.51 -16.82 -1.93
CA LEU A 21 5.64 -15.66 -1.77
C LEU A 21 6.42 -14.35 -1.56
N SER A 22 7.66 -14.43 -1.05
CA SER A 22 8.51 -13.24 -0.90
C SER A 22 9.06 -12.70 -2.22
N LYS A 23 8.89 -13.44 -3.32
CA LYS A 23 9.35 -13.07 -4.67
C LYS A 23 8.23 -12.71 -5.64
N LEU A 24 7.01 -12.55 -5.13
CA LEU A 24 5.90 -12.13 -5.98
C LEU A 24 6.09 -10.69 -6.43
N GLY A 25 5.85 -10.46 -7.72
CA GLY A 25 5.89 -9.13 -8.31
C GLY A 25 4.61 -8.33 -8.05
N CYS A 26 4.70 -7.02 -8.20
CA CYS A 26 3.53 -6.14 -8.16
C CYS A 26 3.64 -5.03 -9.21
N LEU A 27 2.49 -4.58 -9.70
CA LEU A 27 2.41 -3.32 -10.44
C LEU A 27 1.80 -2.27 -9.54
N MET A 28 2.46 -1.12 -9.49
CA MET A 28 2.06 0.01 -8.69
C MET A 28 1.88 1.24 -9.58
N LEU A 29 1.11 2.19 -9.09
CA LEU A 29 1.03 3.55 -9.60
C LEU A 29 1.83 4.45 -8.66
N ASP A 30 2.88 5.07 -9.15
CA ASP A 30 3.57 6.10 -8.40
C ASP A 30 2.63 7.30 -8.24
N THR A 31 2.47 7.79 -7.03
CA THR A 31 1.67 8.99 -6.76
C THR A 31 2.56 10.17 -6.42
N GLU A 32 2.01 11.37 -6.51
CA GLU A 32 2.65 12.51 -5.88
C GLU A 32 2.67 12.33 -4.35
N PRO A 33 3.63 12.99 -3.66
CA PRO A 33 3.68 13.00 -2.21
C PRO A 33 2.40 13.55 -1.60
N ILE A 34 1.89 12.87 -0.56
CA ILE A 34 0.78 13.39 0.23
C ILE A 34 1.29 14.58 1.04
N LYS A 35 0.82 15.79 0.70
CA LYS A 35 1.19 17.02 1.41
C LYS A 35 0.17 17.31 2.49
N THR A 36 0.64 17.48 3.71
CA THR A 36 -0.15 17.89 4.86
C THR A 36 0.73 18.77 5.75
N GLU A 37 0.16 19.77 6.40
CA GLU A 37 0.86 20.58 7.41
C GLU A 37 1.47 19.68 8.49
N TYR A 38 0.84 18.55 8.71
CA TYR A 38 1.27 17.54 9.63
C TYR A 38 2.61 16.90 9.24
N PHE A 39 2.86 16.71 7.96
CA PHE A 39 4.12 16.12 7.49
C PHE A 39 5.29 17.09 7.49
N GLU A 40 5.07 18.36 7.27
CA GLU A 40 6.13 19.35 7.42
C GLU A 40 6.66 19.34 8.87
N ILE A 41 5.75 19.24 9.83
CA ILE A 41 6.10 19.09 11.25
C ILE A 41 6.73 17.71 11.54
N MET A 42 6.28 16.66 10.83
CA MET A 42 6.81 15.31 10.98
C MET A 42 8.22 15.13 10.40
N GLN A 43 8.58 15.87 9.36
CA GLN A 43 9.94 15.84 8.80
C GLN A 43 10.98 16.40 9.77
N ASP A 44 10.59 17.38 10.60
CA ASP A 44 11.46 17.96 11.63
C ASP A 44 11.40 17.21 12.97
N GLY A 45 10.53 16.25 13.11
CA GLY A 45 10.36 15.39 14.27
C GLY A 45 8.91 15.18 14.63
N ILE A 46 8.40 14.03 14.29
CA ILE A 46 7.05 13.57 14.67
C ILE A 46 6.79 13.74 16.17
N THR A 47 7.84 13.70 16.97
CA THR A 47 7.85 13.93 18.41
C THR A 47 7.53 15.38 18.80
N ALA A 48 7.66 16.33 17.89
CA ALA A 48 7.32 17.74 18.18
C ALA A 48 5.80 17.97 18.21
N TYR A 49 5.05 17.23 17.39
CA TYR A 49 3.59 17.36 17.36
C TYR A 49 2.89 16.45 18.36
N PHE A 50 3.41 15.24 18.54
CA PHE A 50 2.98 14.30 19.57
C PHE A 50 4.20 13.84 20.36
N PRO A 51 4.51 14.50 21.47
CA PRO A 51 5.69 14.16 22.29
C PRO A 51 5.71 12.71 22.77
N GLU A 52 4.53 12.12 22.93
CA GLU A 52 4.33 10.73 23.31
C GLU A 52 4.54 9.74 22.16
N TYR A 53 4.67 10.23 20.94
CA TYR A 53 4.77 9.40 19.76
C TYR A 53 6.19 8.85 19.57
N LYS A 54 6.29 7.55 19.39
CA LYS A 54 7.55 6.85 19.15
C LYS A 54 7.48 6.08 17.83
N ALA A 55 8.42 6.31 16.95
CA ALA A 55 8.56 5.50 15.77
C ALA A 55 9.04 4.11 16.13
N VAL A 56 8.48 3.10 15.46
CA VAL A 56 8.85 1.70 15.66
C VAL A 56 10.27 1.45 15.15
N ASN A 57 10.61 2.06 14.05
CA ASN A 57 11.93 1.92 13.44
C ASN A 57 12.30 3.20 12.69
N LYS A 58 13.40 3.83 13.08
CA LYS A 58 13.88 5.07 12.44
C LYS A 58 14.32 4.85 10.99
N GLU A 59 14.72 3.65 10.64
CA GLU A 59 15.13 3.30 9.27
C GLU A 59 13.95 2.99 8.36
N ARG A 60 12.84 2.52 8.91
CA ARG A 60 11.60 2.24 8.17
C ARG A 60 10.64 3.40 8.16
N PHE A 61 11.05 4.50 8.76
CA PHE A 61 10.33 5.68 8.73
C PHE A 61 8.87 5.56 8.88
N TRP A 62 8.40 6.18 9.68
CA TRP A 62 7.11 6.59 9.94
C TRP A 62 6.36 7.20 8.78
N ILE A 63 7.09 7.66 7.73
CA ILE A 63 6.49 8.17 6.51
C ILE A 63 7.03 7.33 5.37
N ASP A 64 6.38 6.21 5.11
CA ASP A 64 6.67 5.39 3.96
C ASP A 64 6.38 6.20 2.67
N GLY A 65 7.27 6.12 1.72
CA GLY A 65 7.17 6.88 0.48
C GLY A 65 7.78 8.28 0.52
N TYR A 66 8.19 8.78 1.68
CA TYR A 66 8.88 10.07 1.79
C TYR A 66 10.38 9.92 1.99
N VAL A 67 10.83 8.77 2.41
CA VAL A 67 12.22 8.52 2.75
C VAL A 67 12.77 7.35 1.98
N GLY A 68 13.05 7.58 0.75
CA GLY A 68 13.69 6.64 -0.16
C GLY A 68 12.75 5.94 -1.13
N ASP A 69 11.51 5.67 -0.77
CA ASP A 69 10.52 5.10 -1.68
C ASP A 69 9.51 6.14 -2.11
N LYS A 70 9.14 6.13 -3.37
CA LYS A 70 8.06 6.99 -3.88
C LYS A 70 6.72 6.47 -3.36
N PRO A 71 5.81 7.36 -2.89
CA PRO A 71 4.47 6.94 -2.51
C PRO A 71 3.78 6.29 -3.70
N HIS A 72 3.10 5.18 -3.44
CA HIS A 72 2.52 4.37 -4.49
C HIS A 72 1.19 3.74 -4.07
N LEU A 73 0.40 3.43 -5.08
CA LEU A 73 -0.82 2.65 -4.99
C LEU A 73 -0.60 1.32 -5.71
N THR A 74 -0.75 0.21 -5.03
CA THR A 74 -0.66 -1.10 -5.67
C THR A 74 -1.88 -1.34 -6.56
N LEU A 75 -1.66 -1.52 -7.86
CA LEU A 75 -2.71 -1.86 -8.82
C LEU A 75 -2.99 -3.36 -8.85
N LEU A 76 -1.95 -4.19 -8.86
CA LEU A 76 -2.04 -5.64 -8.62
C LEU A 76 -0.76 -6.14 -7.95
N TYR A 77 -0.93 -6.92 -6.89
CA TYR A 77 0.12 -7.70 -6.24
C TYR A 77 -0.07 -9.18 -6.53
N GLY A 78 1.04 -9.92 -6.56
CA GLY A 78 0.99 -11.37 -6.63
C GLY A 78 1.42 -11.97 -7.97
N PHE A 79 2.04 -11.20 -8.89
CA PHE A 79 2.61 -11.79 -10.09
C PHE A 79 3.61 -12.88 -9.74
N MET A 80 3.51 -14.02 -10.43
CA MET A 80 4.36 -15.20 -10.18
C MET A 80 5.83 -14.97 -10.55
N VAL A 81 6.13 -13.85 -11.19
CA VAL A 81 7.48 -13.36 -11.54
C VAL A 81 7.58 -11.86 -11.27
N GLU A 82 8.77 -11.32 -11.29
CA GLU A 82 8.95 -9.87 -11.16
C GLU A 82 8.16 -9.11 -12.23
N ALA A 83 7.47 -8.05 -11.84
CA ALA A 83 6.65 -7.26 -12.76
C ALA A 83 7.45 -6.71 -13.96
N LYS A 84 8.73 -6.42 -13.78
CA LYS A 84 9.64 -6.00 -14.87
C LYS A 84 9.75 -7.03 -15.98
N GLN A 85 9.69 -8.33 -15.67
CA GLN A 85 9.74 -9.41 -16.66
C GLN A 85 8.44 -9.48 -17.46
N LEU A 86 7.33 -9.03 -16.88
CA LEU A 86 6.01 -8.97 -17.53
C LEU A 86 5.73 -7.64 -18.22
N LYS A 87 6.68 -6.69 -18.27
CA LYS A 87 6.46 -5.34 -18.74
C LYS A 87 5.69 -5.26 -20.06
N ASN A 88 6.14 -5.97 -21.09
CA ASN A 88 5.49 -5.96 -22.41
C ASN A 88 4.05 -6.51 -22.37
N HIS A 89 3.78 -7.50 -21.51
CA HIS A 89 2.45 -8.07 -21.34
C HIS A 89 1.55 -7.12 -20.56
N ILE A 90 2.07 -6.48 -19.52
CA ILE A 90 1.37 -5.46 -18.72
C ILE A 90 0.98 -4.29 -19.62
N GLU A 91 1.92 -3.75 -20.41
CA GLU A 91 1.65 -2.66 -21.35
C GLU A 91 0.60 -3.05 -22.40
N LYS A 92 0.60 -4.30 -22.85
CA LYS A 92 -0.40 -4.80 -23.79
C LYS A 92 -1.79 -4.90 -23.17
N VAL A 93 -1.94 -5.47 -21.98
CA VAL A 93 -3.26 -5.62 -21.32
C VAL A 93 -3.81 -4.29 -20.84
N LEU A 94 -2.93 -3.35 -20.46
CA LEU A 94 -3.30 -1.99 -20.09
C LEU A 94 -3.44 -1.04 -21.29
N GLY A 95 -3.28 -1.53 -22.52
CA GLY A 95 -3.34 -0.69 -23.72
C GLY A 95 -4.59 0.20 -23.74
N GLY A 96 -4.40 1.52 -23.88
CA GLY A 96 -5.47 2.52 -23.83
C GLY A 96 -6.04 2.81 -22.44
N TRP A 97 -5.61 2.11 -21.38
CA TRP A 97 -5.96 2.47 -20.03
C TRP A 97 -5.06 3.61 -19.53
N ASN A 98 -5.65 4.62 -18.92
CA ASN A 98 -4.94 5.74 -18.33
C ASN A 98 -5.65 6.20 -17.06
N MET A 99 -4.87 6.62 -16.05
CA MET A 99 -5.37 7.17 -14.81
C MET A 99 -4.47 8.34 -14.42
N GLU A 100 -5.05 9.53 -14.32
CA GLU A 100 -4.31 10.76 -14.03
C GLU A 100 -4.30 11.11 -12.55
N THR A 101 -5.41 10.86 -11.86
CA THR A 101 -5.58 11.14 -10.44
C THR A 101 -6.33 10.04 -9.73
N VAL A 102 -6.13 9.95 -8.42
CA VAL A 102 -6.94 9.14 -7.48
C VAL A 102 -7.38 10.00 -6.32
N THR A 103 -8.56 9.72 -5.77
CA THR A 103 -9.13 10.48 -4.64
C THR A 103 -8.99 9.69 -3.35
N ILE A 104 -8.55 10.35 -2.28
CA ILE A 104 -8.52 9.79 -0.93
C ILE A 104 -9.97 9.68 -0.42
N ALA A 105 -10.43 8.46 -0.17
CA ALA A 105 -11.79 8.19 0.32
C ALA A 105 -11.87 8.20 1.84
N ASP A 106 -10.83 7.68 2.50
CA ASP A 106 -10.75 7.58 3.95
C ASP A 106 -9.30 7.43 4.40
N ILE A 107 -9.04 7.62 5.69
CA ILE A 107 -7.79 7.27 6.34
C ILE A 107 -8.05 6.13 7.31
N GLY A 108 -7.23 5.12 7.25
CA GLY A 108 -7.33 3.96 8.11
C GLY A 108 -5.98 3.39 8.49
N TYR A 109 -5.99 2.15 8.94
CA TYR A 109 -4.75 1.45 9.27
C TYR A 109 -4.86 -0.04 8.97
N PHE A 110 -3.70 -0.67 8.83
CA PHE A 110 -3.56 -2.11 8.90
C PHE A 110 -2.78 -2.49 10.16
N ASP A 111 -3.26 -3.50 10.84
CA ASP A 111 -2.53 -4.15 11.92
C ASP A 111 -1.64 -5.24 11.30
N SER A 112 -0.43 -5.38 11.81
CA SER A 112 0.42 -6.47 11.36
C SER A 112 -0.16 -7.82 11.82
N PRO A 113 -0.20 -8.82 10.93
CA PRO A 113 -0.60 -10.17 11.30
C PRO A 113 0.47 -10.91 12.13
N TYR A 114 1.67 -10.33 12.28
CA TYR A 114 2.78 -10.94 12.99
C TYR A 114 2.86 -10.41 14.43
N PRO A 115 2.86 -11.29 15.45
CA PRO A 115 2.84 -10.88 16.86
C PRO A 115 4.07 -10.08 17.33
N ASP A 116 5.19 -10.28 16.66
CA ASP A 116 6.46 -9.59 16.93
C ASP A 116 6.54 -8.19 16.29
N GLU A 117 5.65 -7.88 15.35
CA GLU A 117 5.57 -6.57 14.72
C GLU A 117 4.66 -5.64 15.52
N GLN A 118 5.28 -4.74 16.25
CA GLN A 118 4.60 -3.81 17.17
C GLN A 118 4.34 -2.45 16.53
N TYR A 119 3.69 -2.44 15.35
CA TYR A 119 3.33 -1.21 14.64
C TYR A 119 1.95 -1.27 13.99
N TYR A 120 1.39 -0.09 13.72
CA TYR A 120 0.29 0.11 12.79
C TYR A 120 0.80 0.73 11.49
N CYS A 121 0.31 0.25 10.36
CA CYS A 121 0.53 0.87 9.05
C CYS A 121 -0.64 1.82 8.77
N ILE A 122 -0.40 3.12 8.82
CA ILE A 122 -1.41 4.15 8.51
C ILE A 122 -1.49 4.33 7.01
N VAL A 123 -2.70 4.28 6.47
CA VAL A 123 -2.94 4.30 5.03
C VAL A 123 -4.04 5.28 4.63
N ALA A 124 -3.87 5.88 3.46
CA ALA A 124 -4.94 6.57 2.75
C ALA A 124 -5.66 5.54 1.86
N HIS A 125 -6.90 5.22 2.20
CA HIS A 125 -7.76 4.41 1.34
C HIS A 125 -8.19 5.22 0.13
N ILE A 126 -8.04 4.64 -1.05
CA ILE A 126 -8.35 5.30 -2.31
C ILE A 126 -9.77 4.93 -2.75
N LYS A 127 -10.49 5.93 -3.24
CA LYS A 127 -11.84 5.73 -3.81
C LYS A 127 -11.76 4.76 -4.97
N VAL A 128 -12.50 3.66 -4.86
CA VAL A 128 -12.61 2.68 -5.93
C VAL A 128 -13.49 3.25 -7.04
N THR A 129 -12.90 3.49 -8.20
CA THR A 129 -13.59 3.96 -9.41
C THR A 129 -13.59 2.87 -10.47
N ASP A 130 -14.50 2.98 -11.45
CA ASP A 130 -14.58 2.00 -12.55
C ASP A 130 -13.27 1.94 -13.34
N ILE A 131 -12.60 3.09 -13.53
CA ILE A 131 -11.30 3.16 -14.21
C ILE A 131 -10.23 2.40 -13.41
N LEU A 132 -10.18 2.60 -12.09
CA LEU A 132 -9.23 1.90 -11.23
C LEU A 132 -9.49 0.38 -11.22
N LEU A 133 -10.75 -0.02 -11.10
CA LEU A 133 -11.15 -1.43 -11.17
C LEU A 133 -10.84 -2.05 -12.53
N GLU A 134 -11.02 -1.31 -13.62
CA GLU A 134 -10.71 -1.78 -14.96
C GLU A 134 -9.21 -2.08 -15.11
N GLY A 135 -8.34 -1.17 -14.64
CA GLY A 135 -6.90 -1.41 -14.64
C GLY A 135 -6.52 -2.66 -13.83
N HIS A 136 -7.09 -2.81 -12.63
CA HIS A 136 -6.89 -3.99 -11.79
C HIS A 136 -7.33 -5.28 -12.49
N ARG A 137 -8.57 -5.33 -13.01
CA ARG A 137 -9.14 -6.51 -13.71
C ARG A 137 -8.36 -6.91 -14.95
N ARG A 138 -7.85 -5.95 -15.73
CA ARG A 138 -7.02 -6.25 -16.91
C ARG A 138 -5.73 -6.96 -16.51
N LEU A 139 -5.15 -6.61 -15.38
CA LEU A 139 -3.94 -7.26 -14.88
C LEU A 139 -4.21 -8.68 -14.36
N GLU A 140 -5.42 -8.98 -13.89
CA GLU A 140 -5.81 -10.32 -13.45
C GLU A 140 -5.75 -11.38 -14.56
N PHE A 141 -5.71 -10.97 -15.84
CA PHE A 141 -5.46 -11.89 -16.96
C PHE A 141 -4.00 -12.40 -17.02
N LEU A 142 -3.08 -11.76 -16.30
CA LEU A 142 -1.70 -12.21 -16.22
C LEU A 142 -1.54 -13.24 -15.10
N PRO A 143 -0.55 -14.16 -15.20
CA PRO A 143 -0.31 -15.16 -14.16
C PRO A 143 -0.02 -14.51 -12.81
N HIS A 144 -0.92 -14.66 -11.86
CA HIS A 144 -0.81 -14.10 -10.52
C HIS A 144 -1.44 -15.03 -9.47
N ILE A 145 -1.11 -14.78 -8.22
CA ILE A 145 -1.69 -15.44 -7.05
C ILE A 145 -2.45 -14.38 -6.27
N ASN A 146 -3.74 -14.59 -6.09
CA ASN A 146 -4.54 -13.69 -5.26
C ASN A 146 -4.35 -14.04 -3.78
N THR A 147 -3.55 -13.22 -3.07
CA THR A 147 -3.24 -13.40 -1.65
C THR A 147 -4.16 -12.61 -0.74
N PHE A 148 -5.01 -11.73 -1.29
CA PHE A 148 -5.90 -10.87 -0.53
C PHE A 148 -7.35 -11.05 -0.93
N THR A 149 -8.26 -10.99 0.05
CA THR A 149 -9.71 -11.00 -0.20
C THR A 149 -10.19 -9.62 -0.63
N GLY A 150 -10.35 -9.46 -1.93
CA GLY A 150 -10.83 -8.22 -2.54
C GLY A 150 -9.76 -7.13 -2.70
N TYR A 151 -10.02 -6.24 -3.62
CA TYR A 151 -9.14 -5.11 -3.94
C TYR A 151 -9.39 -3.96 -2.97
N LYS A 152 -8.39 -3.60 -2.18
CA LYS A 152 -8.40 -2.50 -1.21
C LYS A 152 -7.30 -1.50 -1.55
N PRO A 153 -7.51 -0.64 -2.56
CA PRO A 153 -6.48 0.31 -2.99
C PRO A 153 -6.16 1.31 -1.88
N HIS A 154 -4.88 1.49 -1.63
CA HIS A 154 -4.38 2.39 -0.60
C HIS A 154 -2.99 2.91 -0.92
N VAL A 155 -2.65 4.04 -0.33
CA VAL A 155 -1.29 4.59 -0.29
C VAL A 155 -0.84 4.59 1.17
N THR A 156 0.29 3.98 1.45
CA THR A 156 0.86 3.99 2.80
C THR A 156 1.32 5.40 3.15
N ILE A 157 0.93 5.85 4.34
CA ILE A 157 1.29 7.15 4.88
C ILE A 157 2.45 7.02 5.87
N ALA A 158 2.30 6.13 6.87
CA ALA A 158 3.27 6.01 7.95
C ALA A 158 3.19 4.64 8.62
N TYR A 159 4.29 4.24 9.26
CA TYR A 159 4.33 3.16 10.24
C TYR A 159 4.51 3.78 11.63
N ILE A 160 3.62 3.47 12.54
CA ILE A 160 3.59 4.05 13.89
C ILE A 160 3.65 2.96 14.97
N VAL A 161 4.10 3.34 16.16
CA VAL A 161 4.07 2.45 17.33
C VAL A 161 2.65 1.93 17.56
N LYS A 162 2.54 0.70 18.04
CA LYS A 162 1.25 0.06 18.34
C LYS A 162 0.64 0.63 19.61
N ASP A 163 0.11 1.85 19.51
CA ASP A 163 -0.62 2.58 20.53
C ASP A 163 -1.94 3.08 19.92
N GLU A 164 -3.05 2.63 20.49
CA GLU A 164 -4.39 2.92 19.95
C GLU A 164 -4.76 4.41 20.09
N VAL A 165 -4.35 5.06 21.16
CA VAL A 165 -4.67 6.47 21.41
C VAL A 165 -3.94 7.35 20.37
N ILE A 166 -2.66 7.07 20.13
CA ILE A 166 -1.86 7.77 19.14
C ILE A 166 -2.43 7.53 17.75
N ARG A 167 -2.73 6.26 17.42
CA ARG A 167 -3.33 5.89 16.13
C ARG A 167 -4.63 6.65 15.87
N ASP A 168 -5.56 6.63 16.81
CA ASP A 168 -6.89 7.21 16.61
C ASP A 168 -6.84 8.74 16.51
N ARG A 169 -5.98 9.39 17.28
CA ARG A 169 -5.72 10.83 17.18
C ARG A 169 -5.14 11.19 15.80
N LEU A 170 -4.13 10.44 15.36
CA LEU A 170 -3.49 10.65 14.05
C LEU A 170 -4.49 10.46 12.91
N ILE A 171 -5.24 9.35 12.92
CA ILE A 171 -6.26 9.07 11.90
C ILE A 171 -7.32 10.18 11.87
N THR A 172 -7.81 10.61 13.02
CA THR A 172 -8.83 11.69 13.10
C THR A 172 -8.31 12.97 12.46
N HIS A 173 -7.08 13.34 12.74
CA HIS A 173 -6.45 14.53 12.19
C HIS A 173 -6.26 14.41 10.67
N LEU A 174 -5.66 13.33 10.22
CA LEU A 174 -5.43 13.10 8.80
C LEU A 174 -6.75 13.00 7.99
N LYS A 175 -7.81 12.43 8.57
CA LYS A 175 -9.14 12.42 7.93
C LYS A 175 -9.64 13.83 7.66
N SER A 176 -9.55 14.71 8.63
CA SER A 176 -10.04 16.09 8.49
C SER A 176 -9.28 16.87 7.42
N GLU A 177 -8.03 16.50 7.18
CA GLU A 177 -7.16 17.22 6.25
C GLU A 177 -7.13 16.60 4.85
N LEU A 178 -7.15 15.26 4.75
CA LEU A 178 -6.83 14.56 3.50
C LEU A 178 -8.02 13.96 2.77
N VAL A 179 -9.11 13.65 3.45
CA VAL A 179 -10.27 13.02 2.78
C VAL A 179 -10.84 13.97 1.73
N GLY A 180 -11.06 13.42 0.54
CA GLY A 180 -11.52 14.18 -0.63
C GLY A 180 -10.42 14.81 -1.46
N LYS A 181 -9.17 14.85 -0.98
CA LYS A 181 -8.04 15.32 -1.80
C LYS A 181 -7.74 14.33 -2.92
N GLU A 182 -7.29 14.88 -4.05
CA GLU A 182 -6.78 14.11 -5.18
C GLU A 182 -5.27 14.00 -5.10
N LEU A 183 -4.75 12.83 -5.50
CA LEU A 183 -3.34 12.58 -5.71
C LEU A 183 -3.09 12.35 -7.19
N LYS A 184 -2.11 13.05 -7.74
CA LYS A 184 -1.69 12.88 -9.12
C LYS A 184 -0.92 11.56 -9.27
N ILE A 185 -1.18 10.82 -10.35
CA ILE A 185 -0.43 9.65 -10.76
C ILE A 185 0.75 10.10 -11.63
N ASN A 186 1.96 9.68 -11.25
CA ASN A 186 3.19 10.04 -11.95
C ASN A 186 3.65 8.96 -12.92
N GLY A 187 3.06 7.76 -12.90
CA GLY A 187 3.37 6.68 -13.82
C GLY A 187 3.24 5.30 -13.21
N LEU A 188 3.60 4.30 -14.01
CA LEU A 188 3.64 2.89 -13.60
C LEU A 188 4.99 2.56 -12.96
N ASN A 189 4.93 1.82 -11.87
CA ASN A 189 6.09 1.31 -11.17
C ASN A 189 6.03 -0.23 -11.14
N TYR A 190 7.00 -0.84 -11.77
CA TYR A 190 7.15 -2.29 -11.85
C TYR A 190 7.93 -2.77 -10.63
N GLY A 191 7.24 -2.81 -9.49
CA GLY A 191 7.79 -3.30 -8.23
C GLY A 191 8.07 -4.79 -8.28
N GLY A 192 9.01 -5.18 -7.49
CA GLY A 192 9.37 -6.56 -7.24
C GLY A 192 10.28 -6.58 -6.03
N ASN A 193 10.29 -7.65 -5.29
CA ASN A 193 11.13 -7.74 -4.12
C ASN A 193 12.60 -7.52 -4.50
N LYS A 194 13.21 -6.56 -3.84
CA LYS A 194 14.67 -6.39 -3.81
C LYS A 194 15.30 -7.54 -3.04
#